data_b82295b08c0c12e54aea3d62e9454086
#
_entry.id   b82295b08c0c12e54aea3d62e9454086
#
_cell.length_a   1.000
_cell.length_b   1.000
_cell.length_c   1.000
_cell.angle_alpha   90.00
_cell.angle_beta   90.00
_cell.angle_gamma   90.00
#
_symmetry.space_group_name_H-M   'P 1'
#
loop_
_entity.id
_entity.type
_entity.pdbx_description
1 polymer ?
#
loop_
_entity_poly.entity_id
_entity_poly.type
_entity_poly.pdbx_seq_one_letter_code
_entity_poly.pdbx_strand_id
1 'polypeptide(L)'
;NVMVSNGQQVTAGELLTDGPINPHELLECFFEDLRSRKPLMEGAQEAIANLQHRLVTEVQNVYKSQGVSIDDKHIEVIVRQMTSKVRVEDAGDTTLLPGELIELRQVEDTNQAMAITGGAPAEFTPVLLGITKASLNTDSFISAASFQETTRVLTEAAIEGKSDWLRGLKENVIIGRLIPAGTGFSGFEEELQKEAGPHP
;
A
#
# COMPACT_ATOMS: atom_id res chain seq x y z
N ASN A 1 31.06 8.45 8.29
CA ASN A 1 31.30 9.38 9.40
C ASN A 1 30.18 9.23 10.44
N VAL A 2 30.51 9.39 11.72
CA VAL A 2 29.54 9.42 12.82
C VAL A 2 28.91 10.82 12.85
N MET A 3 27.58 10.90 12.88
CA MET A 3 26.82 12.15 12.86
C MET A 3 26.32 12.59 14.24
N VAL A 4 26.45 11.73 15.25
CA VAL A 4 25.97 11.96 16.61
C VAL A 4 27.11 12.07 17.61
N SER A 5 26.89 12.84 18.70
CA SER A 5 27.84 13.06 19.77
C SER A 5 27.55 12.14 20.95
N ASN A 6 28.58 11.87 21.76
CA ASN A 6 28.41 11.04 22.97
C ASN A 6 27.46 11.74 23.98
N GLY A 7 26.41 11.03 24.41
CA GLY A 7 25.37 11.57 25.29
C GLY A 7 24.21 12.31 24.58
N GLN A 8 24.20 12.38 23.26
CA GLN A 8 23.08 12.94 22.49
C GLN A 8 21.86 12.02 22.58
N GLN A 9 20.67 12.60 22.82
CA GLN A 9 19.43 11.86 22.68
C GLN A 9 19.09 11.70 21.21
N VAL A 10 18.76 10.48 20.81
CA VAL A 10 18.35 10.10 19.45
C VAL A 10 16.95 9.53 19.46
N THR A 11 16.22 9.72 18.37
CA THR A 11 14.88 9.16 18.17
C THR A 11 14.95 7.91 17.29
N ALA A 12 13.92 7.07 17.34
CA ALA A 12 13.82 5.89 16.48
C ALA A 12 13.83 6.31 15.00
N GLY A 13 14.71 5.67 14.19
CA GLY A 13 14.91 6.01 12.79
C GLY A 13 15.85 7.18 12.51
N GLU A 14 16.48 7.78 13.52
CA GLU A 14 17.51 8.81 13.34
C GLU A 14 18.85 8.22 12.91
N LEU A 15 19.51 8.88 11.98
CA LEU A 15 20.80 8.44 11.43
C LEU A 15 21.93 8.65 12.45
N LEU A 16 22.61 7.58 12.80
CA LEU A 16 23.81 7.62 13.64
C LEU A 16 25.08 7.80 12.81
N THR A 17 25.07 7.33 11.57
CA THR A 17 26.19 7.40 10.64
C THR A 17 25.75 7.95 9.29
N ASP A 18 26.68 8.57 8.58
CA ASP A 18 26.50 9.00 7.20
C ASP A 18 26.59 7.77 6.27
N GLY A 19 25.49 7.45 5.62
CA GLY A 19 25.40 6.29 4.70
C GLY A 19 24.01 6.13 4.09
N PRO A 20 23.86 5.24 3.11
CA PRO A 20 22.56 4.97 2.53
C PRO A 20 21.66 4.29 3.56
N ILE A 21 20.42 4.76 3.64
CA ILE A 21 19.39 4.19 4.52
C ILE A 21 18.66 3.10 3.74
N ASN A 22 18.45 1.95 4.40
CA ASN A 22 17.52 0.95 3.90
C ASN A 22 16.08 1.35 4.31
N PRO A 23 15.21 1.75 3.36
CA PRO A 23 13.87 2.18 3.70
C PRO A 23 12.98 1.06 4.27
N HIS A 24 13.30 -0.21 4.02
CA HIS A 24 12.60 -1.35 4.62
C HIS A 24 12.87 -1.43 6.13
N GLU A 25 14.13 -1.37 6.54
CA GLU A 25 14.54 -1.38 7.95
C GLU A 25 14.02 -0.13 8.68
N LEU A 26 13.98 1.01 7.99
CA LEU A 26 13.44 2.25 8.54
C LEU A 26 11.94 2.12 8.86
N LEU A 27 11.16 1.49 7.98
CA LEU A 27 9.74 1.22 8.22
C LEU A 27 9.54 0.30 9.43
N GLU A 28 10.32 -0.76 9.54
CA GLU A 28 10.27 -1.68 10.69
C GLU A 28 10.60 -0.93 11.98
N CYS A 29 11.64 -0.11 11.98
CA CYS A 29 12.04 0.69 13.14
C CYS A 29 10.94 1.67 13.59
N PHE A 30 10.31 2.39 12.65
CA PHE A 30 9.18 3.27 12.96
C PHE A 30 7.99 2.50 13.50
N PHE A 31 7.68 1.35 12.91
CA PHE A 31 6.55 0.53 13.32
C PHE A 31 6.74 -0.07 14.71
N GLU A 32 7.91 -0.61 15.03
CA GLU A 32 8.22 -1.17 16.35
C GLU A 32 8.15 -0.11 17.46
N ASP A 33 8.70 1.08 17.22
CA ASP A 33 8.62 2.18 18.17
C ASP A 33 7.17 2.61 18.43
N LEU A 34 6.36 2.77 17.37
CA LEU A 34 4.97 3.19 17.48
C LEU A 34 4.05 2.09 18.02
N ARG A 35 4.30 0.81 17.70
CA ARG A 35 3.55 -0.33 18.26
C ARG A 35 3.63 -0.39 19.78
N SER A 36 4.74 0.05 20.36
CA SER A 36 4.91 0.10 21.83
C SER A 36 4.09 1.20 22.51
N ARG A 37 3.65 2.22 21.76
CA ARG A 37 3.03 3.45 22.28
C ARG A 37 1.57 3.65 21.86
N LYS A 38 1.16 3.04 20.75
CA LYS A 38 -0.15 3.27 20.12
C LYS A 38 -0.84 1.96 19.74
N PRO A 39 -2.17 1.99 19.53
CA PRO A 39 -2.88 0.86 18.91
C PRO A 39 -2.26 0.47 17.58
N LEU A 40 -2.30 -0.82 17.25
CA LEU A 40 -1.64 -1.42 16.08
C LEU A 40 -1.95 -0.67 14.76
N MET A 41 -3.22 -0.34 14.51
CA MET A 41 -3.65 0.34 13.29
C MET A 41 -3.10 1.76 13.21
N GLU A 42 -3.22 2.55 14.28
CA GLU A 42 -2.71 3.92 14.31
C GLU A 42 -1.19 3.96 14.19
N GLY A 43 -0.51 3.02 14.88
CA GLY A 43 0.95 2.88 14.78
C GLY A 43 1.41 2.54 13.37
N ALA A 44 0.71 1.65 12.68
CA ALA A 44 1.01 1.29 11.30
C ALA A 44 0.78 2.46 10.33
N GLN A 45 -0.35 3.17 10.45
CA GLN A 45 -0.65 4.33 9.61
C GLN A 45 0.39 5.45 9.78
N GLU A 46 0.79 5.74 11.01
CA GLU A 46 1.80 6.76 11.30
C GLU A 46 3.20 6.34 10.84
N ALA A 47 3.59 5.08 11.01
CA ALA A 47 4.86 4.56 10.50
C ALA A 47 4.94 4.67 8.97
N ILE A 48 3.84 4.31 8.27
CA ILE A 48 3.73 4.47 6.83
C ILE A 48 3.83 5.93 6.42
N ALA A 49 3.11 6.84 7.09
CA ALA A 49 3.13 8.27 6.78
C ALA A 49 4.54 8.88 6.95
N ASN A 50 5.25 8.50 8.02
CA ASN A 50 6.62 8.95 8.26
C ASN A 50 7.59 8.46 7.17
N LEU A 51 7.47 7.19 6.76
CA LEU A 51 8.26 6.65 5.67
C LEU A 51 7.93 7.34 4.33
N GLN A 52 6.65 7.54 4.02
CA GLN A 52 6.21 8.22 2.79
C GLN A 52 6.81 9.62 2.70
N HIS A 53 6.70 10.41 3.76
CA HIS A 53 7.27 11.75 3.82
C HIS A 53 8.79 11.73 3.58
N ARG A 54 9.47 10.79 4.21
CA ARG A 54 10.93 10.62 4.04
C ARG A 54 11.31 10.29 2.60
N LEU A 55 10.64 9.31 1.99
CA LEU A 55 10.89 8.90 0.61
C LEU A 55 10.65 10.05 -0.38
N VAL A 56 9.53 10.77 -0.25
CA VAL A 56 9.23 11.92 -1.11
C VAL A 56 10.31 12.98 -0.98
N THR A 57 10.74 13.30 0.24
CA THR A 57 11.78 14.30 0.49
C THR A 57 13.11 13.88 -0.13
N GLU A 58 13.53 12.64 0.02
CA GLU A 58 14.81 12.16 -0.52
C GLU A 58 14.80 12.12 -2.05
N VAL A 59 13.71 11.65 -2.68
CA VAL A 59 13.56 11.66 -4.14
C VAL A 59 13.56 13.09 -4.68
N GLN A 60 12.84 14.02 -4.04
CA GLN A 60 12.82 15.42 -4.41
C GLN A 60 14.20 16.08 -4.29
N ASN A 61 14.98 15.74 -3.27
CA ASN A 61 16.33 16.25 -3.11
C ASN A 61 17.25 15.84 -4.27
N VAL A 62 17.11 14.61 -4.76
CA VAL A 62 17.85 14.12 -5.93
C VAL A 62 17.47 14.91 -7.19
N TYR A 63 16.18 15.13 -7.45
CA TYR A 63 15.73 15.93 -8.61
C TYR A 63 16.19 17.40 -8.49
N LYS A 64 16.03 18.02 -7.33
CA LYS A 64 16.46 19.39 -7.08
C LYS A 64 17.97 19.57 -7.25
N SER A 65 18.78 18.59 -6.86
CA SER A 65 20.25 18.63 -7.05
C SER A 65 20.66 18.67 -8.52
N GLN A 66 19.79 18.17 -9.41
CA GLN A 66 19.99 18.19 -10.86
C GLN A 66 19.25 19.35 -11.56
N GLY A 67 18.70 20.30 -10.78
CA GLY A 67 17.97 21.45 -11.31
C GLY A 67 16.59 21.14 -11.90
N VAL A 68 16.04 19.95 -11.61
CA VAL A 68 14.71 19.53 -12.08
C VAL A 68 13.68 19.86 -11.01
N SER A 69 12.62 20.61 -11.37
CA SER A 69 11.49 20.91 -10.50
C SER A 69 10.31 20.00 -10.85
N ILE A 70 9.88 19.18 -9.90
CA ILE A 70 8.74 18.27 -10.01
C ILE A 70 7.81 18.55 -8.83
N ASP A 71 6.51 18.55 -9.07
CA ASP A 71 5.51 18.66 -8.01
C ASP A 71 5.48 17.37 -7.18
N ASP A 72 5.39 17.49 -5.86
CA ASP A 72 5.42 16.38 -4.91
C ASP A 72 4.34 15.33 -5.19
N LYS A 73 3.15 15.75 -5.64
CA LYS A 73 2.03 14.83 -5.94
C LYS A 73 2.37 13.69 -6.90
N HIS A 74 3.26 13.91 -7.87
CA HIS A 74 3.65 12.87 -8.83
C HIS A 74 4.48 11.77 -8.19
N ILE A 75 5.28 12.10 -7.18
CA ILE A 75 6.08 11.16 -6.40
C ILE A 75 5.21 10.51 -5.32
N GLU A 76 4.37 11.29 -4.66
CA GLU A 76 3.47 10.82 -3.60
C GLU A 76 2.52 9.71 -4.08
N VAL A 77 1.98 9.81 -5.31
CA VAL A 77 1.14 8.74 -5.89
C VAL A 77 1.88 7.42 -6.00
N ILE A 78 3.15 7.44 -6.43
CA ILE A 78 3.97 6.24 -6.56
C ILE A 78 4.31 5.67 -5.18
N VAL A 79 4.74 6.51 -4.25
CA VAL A 79 5.12 6.10 -2.88
C VAL A 79 3.90 5.54 -2.14
N ARG A 80 2.72 6.14 -2.31
CA ARG A 80 1.47 5.62 -1.76
C ARG A 80 1.19 4.20 -2.23
N GLN A 81 1.36 3.91 -3.52
CA GLN A 81 1.15 2.56 -4.06
C GLN A 81 2.19 1.56 -3.53
N MET A 82 3.43 1.98 -3.32
CA MET A 82 4.49 1.14 -2.75
C MET A 82 4.24 0.77 -1.27
N THR A 83 3.48 1.57 -0.54
CA THR A 83 3.22 1.42 0.90
C THR A 83 1.77 1.03 1.23
N SER A 84 0.99 0.64 0.23
CA SER A 84 -0.45 0.33 0.40
C SER A 84 -0.73 -1.05 1.01
N LYS A 85 0.23 -1.96 0.96
CA LYS A 85 0.07 -3.35 1.40
C LYS A 85 0.68 -3.59 2.78
N VAL A 86 0.08 -4.53 3.49
CA VAL A 86 0.58 -5.07 4.76
C VAL A 86 0.69 -6.58 4.66
N ARG A 87 1.56 -7.17 5.44
CA ARG A 87 1.69 -8.62 5.57
C ARG A 87 0.97 -9.08 6.84
N VAL A 88 0.09 -10.05 6.68
CA VAL A 88 -0.59 -10.69 7.80
C VAL A 88 0.41 -11.57 8.56
N GLU A 89 0.60 -11.33 9.86
CA GLU A 89 1.44 -12.17 10.72
C GLU A 89 0.61 -13.26 11.40
N ASP A 90 -0.50 -12.87 12.01
CA ASP A 90 -1.47 -13.79 12.61
C ASP A 90 -2.88 -13.43 12.13
N ALA A 91 -3.61 -14.42 11.66
CA ALA A 91 -4.97 -14.24 11.16
C ALA A 91 -6.00 -14.02 12.28
N GLY A 92 -5.70 -14.42 13.53
CA GLY A 92 -6.71 -14.45 14.61
C GLY A 92 -7.93 -15.27 14.19
N ASP A 93 -9.12 -14.72 14.42
CA ASP A 93 -10.39 -15.35 14.03
C ASP A 93 -10.87 -14.90 12.63
N THR A 94 -10.03 -14.22 11.86
CA THR A 94 -10.37 -13.75 10.50
C THR A 94 -10.17 -14.84 9.45
N THR A 95 -10.70 -14.62 8.26
CA THR A 95 -10.52 -15.50 7.10
C THR A 95 -9.21 -15.26 6.32
N LEU A 96 -8.35 -14.37 6.82
CA LEU A 96 -7.08 -14.02 6.20
C LEU A 96 -6.06 -15.15 6.37
N LEU A 97 -5.09 -15.21 5.47
CA LEU A 97 -4.02 -16.21 5.54
C LEU A 97 -2.73 -15.58 6.07
N PRO A 98 -2.04 -16.23 7.03
CA PRO A 98 -0.72 -15.79 7.48
C PRO A 98 0.28 -15.71 6.33
N GLY A 99 1.05 -14.61 6.27
CA GLY A 99 2.00 -14.33 5.20
C GLY A 99 1.42 -13.68 3.94
N GLU A 100 0.11 -13.54 3.83
CA GLU A 100 -0.56 -12.89 2.71
C GLU A 100 -0.31 -11.38 2.70
N LEU A 101 -0.16 -10.81 1.49
CA LEU A 101 -0.04 -9.37 1.27
C LEU A 101 -1.40 -8.80 0.88
N ILE A 102 -1.99 -8.00 1.78
CA ILE A 102 -3.33 -7.43 1.60
C ILE A 102 -3.27 -5.91 1.72
N GLU A 103 -4.27 -5.22 1.24
CA GLU A 103 -4.40 -3.78 1.44
C GLU A 103 -4.70 -3.45 2.91
N LEU A 104 -4.05 -2.38 3.41
CA LEU A 104 -4.25 -1.91 4.77
C LEU A 104 -5.75 -1.65 5.08
N ARG A 105 -6.48 -1.08 4.11
CA ARG A 105 -7.93 -0.85 4.24
C ARG A 105 -8.73 -2.12 4.46
N GLN A 106 -8.41 -3.17 3.70
CA GLN A 106 -9.12 -4.45 3.81
C GLN A 106 -8.91 -5.10 5.18
N VAL A 107 -7.68 -4.99 5.73
CA VAL A 107 -7.40 -5.47 7.08
C VAL A 107 -8.14 -4.63 8.13
N GLU A 108 -8.19 -3.31 7.93
CA GLU A 108 -8.94 -2.40 8.80
C GLU A 108 -10.43 -2.76 8.84
N ASP A 109 -11.07 -2.91 7.68
CA ASP A 109 -12.48 -3.28 7.56
C ASP A 109 -12.75 -4.65 8.21
N THR A 110 -11.85 -5.63 7.99
CA THR A 110 -11.96 -6.96 8.58
C THR A 110 -11.82 -6.91 10.10
N ASN A 111 -10.85 -6.16 10.62
CA ASN A 111 -10.65 -6.03 12.06
C ASN A 111 -11.79 -5.26 12.74
N GLN A 112 -12.37 -4.26 12.09
CA GLN A 112 -13.57 -3.58 12.58
C GLN A 112 -14.77 -4.53 12.66
N ALA A 113 -14.97 -5.37 11.65
CA ALA A 113 -16.01 -6.40 11.67
C ALA A 113 -15.78 -7.42 12.80
N MET A 114 -14.53 -7.85 13.04
CA MET A 114 -14.20 -8.73 14.15
C MET A 114 -14.44 -8.06 15.52
N ALA A 115 -14.12 -6.79 15.67
CA ALA A 115 -14.40 -6.05 16.91
C ALA A 115 -15.89 -6.02 17.26
N ILE A 116 -16.77 -5.93 16.26
CA ILE A 116 -18.24 -5.97 16.44
C ILE A 116 -18.69 -7.37 16.87
N THR A 117 -18.11 -8.43 16.33
CA THR A 117 -18.48 -9.83 16.63
C THR A 117 -17.79 -10.37 17.90
N GLY A 118 -16.79 -9.64 18.45
CA GLY A 118 -16.04 -10.05 19.63
C GLY A 118 -14.96 -11.10 19.35
N GLY A 119 -14.58 -11.30 18.11
CA GLY A 119 -13.47 -12.17 17.68
C GLY A 119 -12.11 -11.50 17.82
N ALA A 120 -11.03 -12.30 17.78
CA ALA A 120 -9.67 -11.82 17.78
C ALA A 120 -9.32 -11.15 16.42
N PRO A 121 -8.81 -9.90 16.41
CA PRO A 121 -8.42 -9.22 15.20
C PRO A 121 -7.14 -9.84 14.60
N ALA A 122 -6.92 -9.65 13.31
CA ALA A 122 -5.68 -10.04 12.64
C ALA A 122 -4.54 -9.10 13.03
N GLU A 123 -3.37 -9.69 13.31
CA GLU A 123 -2.11 -8.96 13.46
C GLU A 123 -1.38 -8.85 12.12
N PHE A 124 -0.80 -7.69 11.85
CA PHE A 124 -0.13 -7.41 10.58
C PHE A 124 1.06 -6.49 10.77
N THR A 125 1.97 -6.51 9.80
CA THR A 125 3.14 -5.64 9.72
C THR A 125 3.10 -4.87 8.40
N PRO A 126 3.26 -3.54 8.40
CA PRO A 126 3.34 -2.76 7.18
C PRO A 126 4.60 -3.14 6.39
N VAL A 127 4.48 -3.19 5.07
CA VAL A 127 5.59 -3.54 4.19
C VAL A 127 5.78 -2.49 3.10
N LEU A 128 7.03 -2.26 2.73
CA LEU A 128 7.39 -1.45 1.58
C LEU A 128 7.63 -2.38 0.40
N LEU A 129 6.91 -2.16 -0.69
CA LEU A 129 7.11 -2.89 -1.94
C LEU A 129 7.92 -2.05 -2.92
N GLY A 130 8.88 -2.66 -3.60
CA GLY A 130 9.53 -2.04 -4.75
C GLY A 130 8.52 -1.76 -5.88
N ILE A 131 8.82 -0.82 -6.77
CA ILE A 131 7.91 -0.38 -7.85
C ILE A 131 7.37 -1.55 -8.68
N THR A 132 8.25 -2.46 -9.12
CA THR A 132 7.86 -3.64 -9.91
C THR A 132 6.92 -4.54 -9.12
N LYS A 133 7.26 -4.85 -7.87
CA LYS A 133 6.47 -5.74 -7.01
C LYS A 133 5.12 -5.13 -6.66
N ALA A 134 5.07 -3.82 -6.40
CA ALA A 134 3.82 -3.09 -6.19
C ALA A 134 2.92 -3.11 -7.43
N SER A 135 3.50 -3.00 -8.62
CA SER A 135 2.76 -3.04 -9.89
C SER A 135 2.21 -4.43 -10.23
N LEU A 136 2.86 -5.50 -9.80
CA LEU A 136 2.39 -6.89 -9.97
C LEU A 136 1.38 -7.32 -8.93
N ASN A 137 1.38 -6.72 -7.73
CA ASN A 137 0.44 -7.01 -6.64
C ASN A 137 -0.72 -6.01 -6.59
N THR A 138 -1.23 -5.60 -7.73
CA THR A 138 -2.45 -4.78 -7.85
C THR A 138 -3.71 -5.66 -7.78
N ASP A 139 -4.85 -5.06 -7.45
CA ASP A 139 -6.13 -5.78 -7.40
C ASP A 139 -6.60 -6.23 -8.78
N SER A 140 -6.21 -5.50 -9.84
CA SER A 140 -6.49 -5.86 -11.22
C SER A 140 -5.42 -6.79 -11.79
N PHE A 141 -5.79 -8.05 -12.04
CA PHE A 141 -4.89 -8.99 -12.71
C PHE A 141 -4.68 -8.65 -14.19
N ILE A 142 -5.65 -7.98 -14.85
CA ILE A 142 -5.49 -7.51 -16.24
C ILE A 142 -4.40 -6.46 -16.32
N SER A 143 -4.38 -5.49 -15.40
CA SER A 143 -3.35 -4.48 -15.31
C SER A 143 -1.97 -5.10 -15.03
N ALA A 144 -1.88 -6.02 -14.07
CA ALA A 144 -0.65 -6.72 -13.74
C ALA A 144 -0.11 -7.54 -14.92
N ALA A 145 -0.98 -8.30 -15.61
CA ALA A 145 -0.62 -9.10 -16.76
C ALA A 145 -0.11 -8.26 -17.95
N SER A 146 -0.62 -7.05 -18.11
CA SER A 146 -0.19 -6.14 -19.18
C SER A 146 1.15 -5.46 -18.91
N PHE A 147 1.64 -5.51 -17.68
CA PHE A 147 2.90 -4.90 -17.28
C PHE A 147 4.09 -5.85 -17.47
N GLN A 148 4.05 -7.01 -16.82
CA GLN A 148 5.15 -7.98 -16.83
C GLN A 148 4.65 -9.37 -16.44
N GLU A 149 5.36 -10.44 -16.82
CA GLU A 149 5.04 -11.83 -16.45
C GLU A 149 3.61 -12.26 -16.81
N THR A 150 3.14 -11.90 -18.01
CA THR A 150 1.76 -12.09 -18.47
C THR A 150 1.25 -13.53 -18.24
N THR A 151 2.02 -14.54 -18.63
CA THR A 151 1.61 -15.95 -18.51
C THR A 151 1.44 -16.36 -17.05
N ARG A 152 2.35 -15.98 -16.18
CA ARG A 152 2.31 -16.28 -14.76
C ARG A 152 1.09 -15.64 -14.09
N VAL A 153 0.91 -14.33 -14.30
CA VAL A 153 -0.20 -13.57 -13.70
C VAL A 153 -1.57 -14.13 -14.15
N LEU A 154 -1.74 -14.42 -15.45
CA LEU A 154 -2.98 -14.98 -15.96
C LEU A 154 -3.23 -16.41 -15.46
N THR A 155 -2.19 -17.23 -15.33
CA THR A 155 -2.30 -18.58 -14.80
C THR A 155 -2.69 -18.56 -13.32
N GLU A 156 -2.04 -17.74 -12.50
CA GLU A 156 -2.39 -17.57 -11.09
C GLU A 156 -3.84 -17.06 -10.92
N ALA A 157 -4.23 -16.05 -11.69
CA ALA A 157 -5.60 -15.52 -11.65
C ALA A 157 -6.66 -16.56 -12.06
N ALA A 158 -6.35 -17.40 -13.06
CA ALA A 158 -7.24 -18.48 -13.50
C ALA A 158 -7.37 -19.60 -12.46
N ILE A 159 -6.27 -19.97 -11.79
CA ILE A 159 -6.27 -21.00 -10.73
C ILE A 159 -7.07 -20.53 -9.52
N GLU A 160 -6.88 -19.26 -9.13
CA GLU A 160 -7.56 -18.66 -7.98
C GLU A 160 -9.01 -18.23 -8.29
N GLY A 161 -9.43 -18.23 -9.56
CA GLY A 161 -10.74 -17.78 -9.98
C GLY A 161 -10.97 -16.29 -9.73
N LYS A 162 -9.92 -15.47 -9.86
CA LYS A 162 -10.00 -14.01 -9.62
C LYS A 162 -10.96 -13.33 -10.58
N SER A 163 -11.72 -12.37 -10.05
CA SER A 163 -12.54 -11.43 -10.81
C SER A 163 -11.89 -10.05 -10.82
N ASP A 164 -11.93 -9.38 -11.98
CA ASP A 164 -11.45 -8.01 -12.13
C ASP A 164 -12.65 -7.06 -12.23
N TRP A 165 -12.72 -6.11 -11.31
CA TRP A 165 -13.83 -5.16 -11.22
C TRP A 165 -13.70 -3.97 -12.15
N LEU A 166 -12.64 -3.91 -12.98
CA LEU A 166 -12.40 -2.85 -13.98
C LEU A 166 -12.46 -1.42 -13.40
N ARG A 167 -11.92 -1.24 -12.20
CA ARG A 167 -11.94 0.06 -11.49
C ARG A 167 -10.86 1.03 -11.96
N GLY A 168 -9.76 0.53 -12.53
CA GLY A 168 -8.64 1.33 -13.00
C GLY A 168 -8.78 1.79 -14.44
N LEU A 169 -7.85 2.63 -14.88
CA LEU A 169 -7.82 3.14 -16.25
C LEU A 169 -7.37 2.08 -17.25
N LYS A 170 -6.32 1.34 -16.91
CA LYS A 170 -5.62 0.42 -17.80
C LYS A 170 -6.49 -0.76 -18.21
N GLU A 171 -7.23 -1.35 -17.28
CA GLU A 171 -8.14 -2.46 -17.50
C GLU A 171 -9.25 -2.09 -18.49
N ASN A 172 -9.85 -0.90 -18.30
CA ASN A 172 -10.89 -0.41 -19.18
C ASN A 172 -10.37 -0.13 -20.59
N VAL A 173 -9.17 0.44 -20.72
CA VAL A 173 -8.53 0.67 -22.01
C VAL A 173 -8.27 -0.65 -22.76
N ILE A 174 -7.78 -1.67 -22.06
CA ILE A 174 -7.49 -3.00 -22.64
C ILE A 174 -8.75 -3.66 -23.16
N ILE A 175 -9.86 -3.58 -22.40
CA ILE A 175 -11.14 -4.18 -22.79
C ILE A 175 -11.90 -3.33 -23.83
N GLY A 176 -11.50 -2.07 -24.04
CA GLY A 176 -12.15 -1.15 -24.97
C GLY A 176 -13.37 -0.43 -24.39
N ARG A 177 -13.47 -0.34 -23.07
CA ARG A 177 -14.49 0.49 -22.38
C ARG A 177 -14.01 1.91 -22.15
N LEU A 178 -14.94 2.81 -21.86
CA LEU A 178 -14.60 4.17 -21.41
C LEU A 178 -13.88 4.09 -20.06
N ILE A 179 -12.82 4.89 -19.91
CA ILE A 179 -12.10 5.00 -18.63
C ILE A 179 -13.00 5.67 -17.57
N PRO A 180 -12.86 5.32 -16.29
CA PRO A 180 -13.65 5.92 -15.21
C PRO A 180 -13.14 7.33 -14.85
N ALA A 181 -13.05 8.20 -15.85
CA ALA A 181 -12.63 9.60 -15.74
C ALA A 181 -13.26 10.44 -16.88
N GLY A 182 -13.46 11.72 -16.65
CA GLY A 182 -14.10 12.60 -17.64
C GLY A 182 -15.53 12.19 -17.97
N THR A 183 -15.82 11.95 -19.24
CA THR A 183 -17.16 11.55 -19.72
C THR A 183 -17.58 10.14 -19.30
N GLY A 184 -16.63 9.28 -18.90
CA GLY A 184 -16.89 7.93 -18.39
C GLY A 184 -17.12 7.85 -16.87
N PHE A 185 -16.96 8.96 -16.15
CA PHE A 185 -17.06 8.98 -14.68
C PHE A 185 -18.50 8.82 -14.18
N SER A 186 -19.46 9.46 -14.85
CA SER A 186 -20.87 9.43 -14.45
C SER A 186 -21.57 8.07 -14.61
N GLY A 187 -21.04 7.19 -15.47
CA GLY A 187 -21.59 5.82 -15.63
C GLY A 187 -21.27 4.88 -14.47
N PHE A 188 -20.23 5.17 -13.70
CA PHE A 188 -19.80 4.31 -12.61
C PHE A 188 -20.66 4.44 -11.35
N GLU A 189 -21.12 5.64 -11.03
CA GLU A 189 -22.05 5.89 -9.91
C GLU A 189 -23.45 5.31 -10.17
N GLU A 190 -23.92 5.34 -11.41
CA GLU A 190 -25.22 4.79 -11.78
C GLU A 190 -25.24 3.25 -11.78
N GLU A 191 -24.12 2.60 -12.12
CA GLU A 191 -24.02 1.13 -12.04
C GLU A 191 -23.95 0.66 -10.58
N LEU A 192 -23.20 1.34 -9.70
CA LEU A 192 -23.17 1.03 -8.27
C LEU A 192 -24.53 1.21 -7.59
N GLN A 193 -25.32 2.20 -8.01
CA GLN A 193 -26.68 2.40 -7.51
C GLN A 193 -27.67 1.35 -8.03
N LYS A 194 -27.45 0.80 -9.21
CA LYS A 194 -28.30 -0.28 -9.77
C LYS A 194 -28.01 -1.64 -9.13
N GLU A 195 -26.75 -1.92 -8.75
CA GLU A 195 -26.40 -3.15 -8.01
C GLU A 195 -26.79 -3.09 -6.53
N ALA A 196 -26.90 -1.89 -5.97
CA ALA A 196 -27.42 -1.62 -4.62
C ALA A 196 -28.98 -1.55 -4.57
N GLY A 197 -29.65 -2.05 -5.61
CA GLY A 197 -31.11 -2.13 -5.68
C GLY A 197 -31.71 -2.89 -4.49
N PRO A 198 -32.96 -2.57 -4.11
CA PRO A 198 -33.55 -3.00 -2.85
C PRO A 198 -33.61 -4.53 -2.78
N HIS A 199 -32.87 -5.10 -1.86
CA HIS A 199 -33.17 -6.44 -1.38
C HIS A 199 -34.53 -6.39 -0.65
N PRO A 200 -35.45 -7.26 -1.01
CA PRO A 200 -36.76 -7.37 -0.35
C PRO A 200 -36.62 -7.83 1.11
#